data_618eb222a7f8eb5601aad3fc71d08537
#
_entry.id   618eb222a7f8eb5601aad3fc71d08537
#
_cell.length_a   1.000
_cell.length_b   1.000
_cell.length_c   1.000
_cell.angle_alpha   90.00
_cell.angle_beta   90.00
_cell.angle_gamma   90.00
#
_symmetry.space_group_name_H-M   'P 1'
#
loop_
_entity.id
_entity.type
_entity.pdbx_description
1 polymer ?
#
loop_
_entity_poly.entity_id
_entity_poly.type
_entity_poly.pdbx_seq_one_letter_code
_entity_poly.pdbx_strand_id
1 'polypeptide(L)'
;AEHVIKQMERRHFNAYYCSTKEEALSKALSIIEKGSVIASGGSATIEEVGLLNYIKTHSEEYTFIDRSIAKNEEEKRQIHAKAILSDYYLMSTNAFTMDGQLVNIDGNGNRVSALCYGPKHVVIITGMNKLTPSVEDAYKRIRQDACPPNCVRLGLPTPCSKTGVCGDCMSASSICDLFVTTRMSRYPDRIHIIMVGEELGY
;
A
#
# COMPACT_ATOMS: atom_id res chain seq x y z
N ALA A 1 -3.14 9.01 17.17
CA ALA A 1 -4.04 8.25 16.29
C ALA A 1 -5.40 8.93 16.13
N GLU A 2 -6.13 9.24 17.21
CA GLU A 2 -7.49 9.81 17.16
C GLU A 2 -7.63 11.07 16.30
N HIS A 3 -6.66 12.00 16.39
CA HIS A 3 -6.65 13.19 15.56
C HIS A 3 -6.58 12.82 14.08
N VAL A 4 -5.69 11.91 13.71
CA VAL A 4 -5.49 11.49 12.31
C VAL A 4 -6.72 10.77 11.78
N ILE A 5 -7.36 9.91 12.59
CA ILE A 5 -8.64 9.26 12.24
C ILE A 5 -9.68 10.30 11.84
N LYS A 6 -9.91 11.31 12.68
CA LYS A 6 -10.88 12.38 12.39
C LYS A 6 -10.54 13.14 11.09
N GLN A 7 -9.24 13.36 10.80
CA GLN A 7 -8.85 14.01 9.56
C GLN A 7 -9.06 13.10 8.33
N MET A 8 -8.79 11.80 8.45
CA MET A 8 -9.05 10.81 7.40
C MET A 8 -10.54 10.65 7.12
N GLU A 9 -11.39 10.58 8.15
CA GLU A 9 -12.85 10.50 8.00
C GLU A 9 -13.43 11.72 7.25
N ARG A 10 -12.92 12.94 7.53
CA ARG A 10 -13.29 14.15 6.77
C ARG A 10 -12.90 14.09 5.30
N ARG A 11 -11.99 13.20 4.93
CA ARG A 11 -11.56 12.91 3.57
C ARG A 11 -12.27 11.70 2.96
N HIS A 12 -13.32 11.21 3.61
CA HIS A 12 -14.10 10.03 3.23
C HIS A 12 -13.28 8.74 3.21
N PHE A 13 -12.27 8.63 4.06
CA PHE A 13 -11.57 7.39 4.34
C PHE A 13 -12.15 6.74 5.59
N ASN A 14 -12.36 5.43 5.58
CA ASN A 14 -12.67 4.66 6.78
C ASN A 14 -11.36 4.37 7.51
N ALA A 15 -11.12 5.04 8.62
CA ALA A 15 -9.85 4.94 9.34
C ALA A 15 -10.00 4.23 10.67
N TYR A 16 -9.05 3.35 10.98
CA TYR A 16 -9.02 2.55 12.19
C TYR A 16 -7.62 2.58 12.80
N TYR A 17 -7.55 2.40 14.11
CA TYR A 17 -6.29 2.20 14.82
C TYR A 17 -6.30 0.84 15.52
N CYS A 18 -5.22 0.11 15.38
CA CYS A 18 -4.94 -1.14 16.05
C CYS A 18 -3.60 -1.02 16.78
N SER A 19 -3.52 -1.51 18.01
CA SER A 19 -2.28 -1.43 18.79
C SER A 19 -1.22 -2.37 18.25
N THR A 20 -1.63 -3.53 17.71
CA THR A 20 -0.74 -4.57 17.20
C THR A 20 -1.10 -5.02 15.80
N LYS A 21 -0.17 -5.70 15.15
CA LYS A 21 -0.39 -6.31 13.81
C LYS A 21 -1.44 -7.42 13.83
N GLU A 22 -1.60 -8.14 14.94
CA GLU A 22 -2.61 -9.19 15.11
C GLU A 22 -4.03 -8.58 15.14
N GLU A 23 -4.19 -7.46 15.85
CA GLU A 23 -5.43 -6.69 15.83
C GLU A 23 -5.72 -6.14 14.43
N ALA A 24 -4.69 -5.66 13.72
CA ALA A 24 -4.81 -5.17 12.34
C ALA A 24 -5.22 -6.29 11.36
N LEU A 25 -4.68 -7.51 11.52
CA LEU A 25 -5.11 -8.67 10.75
C LEU A 25 -6.58 -8.97 10.99
N SER A 26 -6.99 -9.05 12.26
CA SER A 26 -8.38 -9.32 12.63
C SER A 26 -9.32 -8.23 12.09
N LYS A 27 -8.90 -6.96 12.14
CA LYS A 27 -9.66 -5.84 11.61
C LYS A 27 -9.79 -5.91 10.08
N ALA A 28 -8.69 -6.21 9.37
CA ALA A 28 -8.73 -6.37 7.92
C ALA A 28 -9.68 -7.50 7.49
N LEU A 29 -9.62 -8.64 8.16
CA LEU A 29 -10.53 -9.78 7.91
C LEU A 29 -12.00 -9.46 8.23
N SER A 30 -12.27 -8.55 9.16
CA SER A 30 -13.65 -8.09 9.42
C SER A 30 -14.21 -7.16 8.34
N ILE A 31 -13.35 -6.58 7.50
CA ILE A 31 -13.73 -5.70 6.38
C ILE A 31 -13.90 -6.51 5.09
N ILE A 32 -13.07 -7.53 4.90
CA ILE A 32 -13.03 -8.31 3.66
C ILE A 32 -14.12 -9.37 3.69
N GLU A 33 -15.08 -9.28 2.78
CA GLU A 33 -16.18 -10.24 2.66
C GLU A 33 -15.70 -11.58 2.10
N LYS A 34 -16.21 -12.69 2.65
CA LYS A 34 -15.96 -14.03 2.09
C LYS A 34 -16.59 -14.16 0.70
N GLY A 35 -15.96 -14.93 -0.15
CA GLY A 35 -16.33 -15.07 -1.56
C GLY A 35 -15.73 -14.00 -2.48
N SER A 36 -15.04 -13.02 -1.93
CA SER A 36 -14.49 -11.90 -2.71
C SER A 36 -13.28 -12.26 -3.54
N VAL A 37 -13.12 -11.54 -4.65
CA VAL A 37 -11.90 -11.53 -5.47
C VAL A 37 -10.95 -10.49 -4.91
N ILE A 38 -9.76 -10.92 -4.53
CA ILE A 38 -8.74 -10.12 -3.86
C ILE A 38 -7.48 -10.02 -4.71
N ALA A 39 -6.94 -8.82 -4.82
CA ALA A 39 -5.63 -8.56 -5.40
C ALA A 39 -4.72 -7.80 -4.42
N SER A 40 -3.42 -7.79 -4.66
CA SER A 40 -2.49 -7.05 -3.82
C SER A 40 -1.37 -6.37 -4.60
N GLY A 41 -0.91 -5.23 -4.07
CA GLY A 41 0.40 -4.67 -4.39
C GLY A 41 1.53 -5.42 -3.68
N GLY A 42 2.80 -5.10 -4.03
CA GLY A 42 3.96 -5.53 -3.23
C GLY A 42 4.04 -4.68 -1.96
N SER A 43 4.03 -5.33 -0.79
CA SER A 43 4.07 -4.61 0.47
C SER A 43 4.66 -5.48 1.58
N ALA A 44 5.82 -5.09 2.11
CA ALA A 44 6.38 -5.71 3.29
C ALA A 44 5.40 -5.65 4.47
N THR A 45 4.74 -4.53 4.68
CA THR A 45 3.74 -4.35 5.74
C THR A 45 2.61 -5.38 5.69
N ILE A 46 2.05 -5.67 4.51
CA ILE A 46 0.97 -6.66 4.34
C ILE A 46 1.48 -8.07 4.62
N GLU A 47 2.75 -8.36 4.26
CA GLU A 47 3.42 -9.63 4.56
C GLU A 47 3.70 -9.78 6.06
N GLU A 48 4.21 -8.74 6.72
CA GLU A 48 4.51 -8.72 8.16
C GLU A 48 3.27 -8.90 9.05
N VAL A 49 2.14 -8.33 8.63
CA VAL A 49 0.83 -8.52 9.29
C VAL A 49 0.26 -9.94 9.06
N GLY A 50 0.77 -10.66 8.04
CA GLY A 50 0.32 -12.01 7.70
C GLY A 50 -0.99 -12.05 6.89
N LEU A 51 -1.55 -10.90 6.49
CA LEU A 51 -2.82 -10.85 5.76
C LEU A 51 -2.74 -11.56 4.40
N LEU A 52 -1.66 -11.38 3.66
CA LEU A 52 -1.48 -12.03 2.37
C LEU A 52 -1.40 -13.55 2.51
N ASN A 53 -0.68 -14.03 3.53
CA ASN A 53 -0.58 -15.46 3.82
C ASN A 53 -1.94 -16.04 4.21
N TYR A 54 -2.70 -15.33 5.06
CA TYR A 54 -4.05 -15.76 5.44
C TYR A 54 -4.94 -15.93 4.22
N ILE A 55 -5.04 -14.92 3.36
CA ILE A 55 -5.88 -14.97 2.14
C ILE A 55 -5.48 -16.13 1.22
N LYS A 56 -4.18 -16.37 1.03
CA LYS A 56 -3.68 -17.46 0.16
C LYS A 56 -3.96 -18.85 0.72
N THR A 57 -3.94 -19.02 2.03
CA THR A 57 -4.19 -20.31 2.69
C THR A 57 -5.67 -20.63 2.88
N HIS A 58 -6.57 -19.64 2.72
CA HIS A 58 -8.03 -19.83 2.81
C HIS A 58 -8.70 -19.66 1.43
N SER A 59 -8.19 -20.41 0.46
CA SER A 59 -8.67 -20.36 -0.94
C SER A 59 -10.12 -20.84 -1.11
N GLU A 60 -10.69 -21.49 -0.13
CA GLU A 60 -12.11 -21.84 -0.04
C GLU A 60 -12.99 -20.65 0.30
N GLU A 61 -12.41 -19.62 0.95
CA GLU A 61 -13.12 -18.42 1.34
C GLU A 61 -12.86 -17.23 0.39
N TYR A 62 -11.69 -17.22 -0.30
CA TYR A 62 -11.26 -16.07 -1.11
C TYR A 62 -10.66 -16.50 -2.45
N THR A 63 -10.90 -15.72 -3.49
CA THR A 63 -10.22 -15.86 -4.78
C THR A 63 -9.08 -14.85 -4.86
N PHE A 64 -7.82 -15.31 -4.76
CA PHE A 64 -6.66 -14.43 -4.83
C PHE A 64 -6.07 -14.33 -6.24
N ILE A 65 -5.93 -13.11 -6.77
CA ILE A 65 -5.24 -12.83 -8.03
C ILE A 65 -3.73 -12.75 -7.74
N ASP A 66 -3.03 -13.86 -7.93
CA ASP A 66 -1.59 -13.93 -7.67
C ASP A 66 -0.80 -13.43 -8.89
N ARG A 67 -0.13 -12.29 -8.72
CA ARG A 67 0.74 -11.73 -9.77
C ARG A 67 2.08 -12.46 -9.93
N SER A 68 2.49 -13.29 -8.97
CA SER A 68 3.77 -14.02 -9.01
C SER A 68 3.77 -15.15 -10.04
N ILE A 69 2.60 -15.58 -10.52
CA ILE A 69 2.47 -16.63 -11.52
C ILE A 69 2.75 -16.19 -12.95
N ALA A 70 2.86 -14.87 -13.20
CA ALA A 70 3.13 -14.31 -14.52
C ALA A 70 4.51 -14.78 -15.03
N LYS A 71 4.53 -15.34 -16.23
CA LYS A 71 5.74 -15.85 -16.89
C LYS A 71 6.41 -14.85 -17.82
N ASN A 72 5.69 -13.81 -18.20
CA ASN A 72 6.16 -12.77 -19.12
C ASN A 72 5.43 -11.45 -18.86
N GLU A 73 5.87 -10.35 -19.49
CA GLU A 73 5.33 -9.01 -19.28
C GLU A 73 3.86 -8.88 -19.74
N GLU A 74 3.43 -9.61 -20.78
CA GLU A 74 2.04 -9.57 -21.21
C GLU A 74 1.11 -10.25 -20.21
N GLU A 75 1.47 -11.41 -19.66
CA GLU A 75 0.72 -12.05 -18.58
C GLU A 75 0.65 -11.17 -17.34
N LYS A 76 1.76 -10.50 -17.01
CA LYS A 76 1.83 -9.56 -15.89
C LYS A 76 0.88 -8.38 -16.10
N ARG A 77 0.84 -7.82 -17.31
CA ARG A 77 -0.09 -6.75 -17.69
C ARG A 77 -1.55 -7.19 -17.55
N GLN A 78 -1.88 -8.41 -18.02
CA GLN A 78 -3.22 -8.97 -17.92
C GLN A 78 -3.64 -9.24 -16.45
N ILE A 79 -2.72 -9.71 -15.61
CA ILE A 79 -2.99 -9.90 -14.19
C ILE A 79 -3.22 -8.55 -13.49
N HIS A 80 -2.43 -7.53 -13.80
CA HIS A 80 -2.65 -6.18 -13.27
C HIS A 80 -4.00 -5.61 -13.73
N ALA A 81 -4.41 -5.82 -14.97
CA ALA A 81 -5.72 -5.41 -15.47
C ALA A 81 -6.86 -6.11 -14.71
N LYS A 82 -6.73 -7.41 -14.44
CA LYS A 82 -7.69 -8.15 -13.60
C LYS A 82 -7.72 -7.62 -12.17
N ALA A 83 -6.56 -7.26 -11.60
CA ALA A 83 -6.46 -6.71 -10.25
C ALA A 83 -7.23 -5.38 -10.10
N ILE A 84 -7.31 -4.56 -11.15
CA ILE A 84 -8.13 -3.33 -11.17
C ILE A 84 -9.64 -3.64 -11.04
N LEU A 85 -10.07 -4.82 -11.43
CA LEU A 85 -11.48 -5.25 -11.36
C LEU A 85 -11.78 -6.09 -10.12
N SER A 86 -10.84 -6.23 -9.18
CA SER A 86 -11.04 -6.99 -7.94
C SER A 86 -12.06 -6.32 -7.01
N ASP A 87 -12.64 -7.12 -6.11
CA ASP A 87 -13.50 -6.59 -5.05
C ASP A 87 -12.66 -5.84 -4.00
N TYR A 88 -11.52 -6.42 -3.59
CA TYR A 88 -10.60 -5.83 -2.64
C TYR A 88 -9.17 -5.78 -3.18
N TYR A 89 -8.53 -4.63 -2.99
CA TYR A 89 -7.10 -4.47 -3.27
C TYR A 89 -6.34 -4.20 -1.97
N LEU A 90 -5.37 -5.05 -1.67
CA LEU A 90 -4.57 -4.96 -0.45
C LEU A 90 -3.26 -4.22 -0.73
N MET A 91 -2.97 -3.20 0.06
CA MET A 91 -1.73 -2.44 -0.07
C MET A 91 -1.33 -1.76 1.25
N SER A 92 -0.13 -1.21 1.29
CA SER A 92 0.26 -0.20 2.26
C SER A 92 0.39 1.16 1.56
N THR A 93 0.46 2.24 2.33
CA THR A 93 0.90 3.55 1.85
C THR A 93 2.37 3.77 2.22
N ASN A 94 3.09 4.55 1.41
CA ASN A 94 4.48 4.88 1.74
C ASN A 94 4.59 5.93 2.87
N ALA A 95 3.64 6.85 2.95
CA ALA A 95 3.48 7.77 4.06
C ALA A 95 2.02 8.24 4.17
N PHE A 96 1.66 8.80 5.30
CA PHE A 96 0.42 9.52 5.51
C PHE A 96 0.65 10.72 6.42
N THR A 97 -0.19 11.73 6.29
CA THR A 97 0.05 13.02 6.97
C THR A 97 -0.83 13.21 8.19
N MET A 98 -0.43 14.11 9.08
CA MET A 98 -1.20 14.50 10.26
C MET A 98 -2.61 15.01 9.92
N ASP A 99 -2.77 15.63 8.75
CA ASP A 99 -4.07 16.07 8.23
C ASP A 99 -4.80 14.99 7.40
N GLY A 100 -4.29 13.75 7.36
CA GLY A 100 -4.98 12.56 6.84
C GLY A 100 -4.88 12.34 5.33
N GLN A 101 -3.87 12.88 4.65
CA GLN A 101 -3.61 12.57 3.23
C GLN A 101 -2.70 11.33 3.10
N LEU A 102 -2.90 10.55 2.03
CA LEU A 102 -2.02 9.43 1.70
C LEU A 102 -0.99 9.87 0.65
N VAL A 103 0.27 9.51 0.85
CA VAL A 103 1.34 9.86 -0.08
C VAL A 103 2.07 8.59 -0.53
N ASN A 104 2.17 8.43 -1.83
CA ASN A 104 2.76 7.24 -2.44
C ASN A 104 3.73 7.61 -3.56
N ILE A 105 4.85 6.90 -3.64
CA ILE A 105 5.75 6.87 -4.78
C ILE A 105 5.68 5.46 -5.38
N ASP A 106 5.57 5.36 -6.70
CA ASP A 106 5.41 4.09 -7.42
C ASP A 106 6.23 4.09 -8.71
N GLY A 107 6.78 2.94 -9.08
CA GLY A 107 7.51 2.78 -10.34
C GLY A 107 6.56 2.50 -11.51
N ASN A 108 5.87 1.37 -11.48
CA ASN A 108 5.03 0.92 -12.59
C ASN A 108 3.61 1.54 -12.59
N GLY A 109 3.20 2.15 -11.49
CA GLY A 109 1.86 2.72 -11.36
C GLY A 109 0.74 1.73 -11.03
N ASN A 110 1.01 0.44 -10.99
CA ASN A 110 -0.02 -0.59 -10.77
C ASN A 110 -0.70 -0.48 -9.40
N ARG A 111 0.05 -0.17 -8.35
CA ARG A 111 -0.49 0.02 -6.99
C ARG A 111 -1.28 1.32 -6.88
N VAL A 112 -0.73 2.41 -7.38
CA VAL A 112 -1.42 3.72 -7.32
C VAL A 112 -2.60 3.79 -8.28
N SER A 113 -2.60 3.07 -9.41
CA SER A 113 -3.79 2.92 -10.26
C SER A 113 -4.95 2.29 -9.50
N ALA A 114 -4.71 1.18 -8.78
CA ALA A 114 -5.72 0.54 -7.95
C ALA A 114 -6.21 1.44 -6.79
N LEU A 115 -5.31 2.25 -6.21
CA LEU A 115 -5.68 3.24 -5.21
C LEU A 115 -6.57 4.35 -5.79
N CYS A 116 -6.21 4.89 -6.95
CA CYS A 116 -6.93 6.00 -7.59
C CYS A 116 -8.28 5.55 -8.15
N TYR A 117 -8.32 4.39 -8.80
CA TYR A 117 -9.53 3.89 -9.47
C TYR A 117 -9.48 2.36 -9.65
N GLY A 118 -10.64 1.71 -9.65
CA GLY A 118 -10.79 0.31 -10.07
C GLY A 118 -11.45 -0.55 -8.99
N PRO A 119 -10.70 -1.14 -8.04
CA PRO A 119 -11.26 -2.04 -7.04
C PRO A 119 -12.40 -1.40 -6.25
N LYS A 120 -13.41 -2.20 -5.88
CA LYS A 120 -14.54 -1.73 -5.07
C LYS A 120 -14.05 -1.19 -3.73
N HIS A 121 -13.11 -1.90 -3.11
CA HIS A 121 -12.51 -1.53 -1.84
C HIS A 121 -10.98 -1.59 -1.92
N VAL A 122 -10.31 -0.66 -1.25
CA VAL A 122 -8.86 -0.66 -1.04
C VAL A 122 -8.60 -0.75 0.45
N VAL A 123 -7.96 -1.82 0.89
CA VAL A 123 -7.58 -2.01 2.30
C VAL A 123 -6.10 -1.67 2.44
N ILE A 124 -5.83 -0.62 3.20
CA ILE A 124 -4.48 -0.10 3.46
C ILE A 124 -4.11 -0.40 4.89
N ILE A 125 -3.02 -1.15 5.10
CA ILE A 125 -2.44 -1.31 6.43
C ILE A 125 -1.13 -0.53 6.47
N THR A 126 -0.92 0.24 7.53
CA THR A 126 0.27 1.09 7.66
C THR A 126 0.71 1.22 9.11
N GLY A 127 2.01 1.10 9.39
CA GLY A 127 2.57 1.40 10.71
C GLY A 127 2.60 2.90 11.00
N MET A 128 2.52 3.27 12.28
CA MET A 128 2.63 4.67 12.72
C MET A 128 3.99 5.29 12.41
N ASN A 129 5.03 4.49 12.13
CA ASN A 129 6.34 4.95 11.65
C ASN A 129 6.27 5.69 10.30
N LYS A 130 5.13 5.62 9.58
CA LYS A 130 4.94 6.31 8.28
C LYS A 130 4.15 7.62 8.40
N LEU A 131 3.79 8.03 9.60
CA LEU A 131 3.13 9.30 9.85
C LEU A 131 4.11 10.46 9.67
N THR A 132 3.69 11.50 8.96
CA THR A 132 4.48 12.70 8.69
C THR A 132 3.67 13.97 8.96
N PRO A 133 4.31 15.11 9.26
CA PRO A 133 3.62 16.37 9.49
C PRO A 133 2.88 16.87 8.25
N SER A 134 3.49 16.77 7.07
CA SER A 134 3.00 17.35 5.81
C SER A 134 3.25 16.45 4.62
N VAL A 135 2.66 16.77 3.48
CA VAL A 135 2.93 16.09 2.18
C VAL A 135 4.39 16.25 1.77
N GLU A 136 4.99 17.42 2.02
CA GLU A 136 6.40 17.64 1.71
C GLU A 136 7.32 16.74 2.53
N ASP A 137 7.05 16.62 3.83
CA ASP A 137 7.79 15.72 4.72
C ASP A 137 7.55 14.25 4.35
N ALA A 138 6.35 13.91 3.88
CA ALA A 138 6.04 12.59 3.37
C ALA A 138 6.92 12.22 2.17
N TYR A 139 7.05 13.10 1.19
CA TYR A 139 7.95 12.86 0.05
C TYR A 139 9.42 12.76 0.46
N LYS A 140 9.88 13.58 1.42
CA LYS A 140 11.23 13.47 1.98
C LYS A 140 11.44 12.11 2.64
N ARG A 141 10.52 11.71 3.54
CA ARG A 141 10.55 10.41 4.20
C ARG A 141 10.60 9.26 3.20
N ILE A 142 9.71 9.27 2.20
CA ILE A 142 9.65 8.17 1.23
C ILE A 142 10.96 8.03 0.47
N ARG A 143 11.55 9.13 0.03
CA ARG A 143 12.80 9.14 -0.72
C ARG A 143 14.01 8.77 0.14
N GLN A 144 14.00 9.09 1.43
CA GLN A 144 15.11 8.82 2.35
C GLN A 144 14.98 7.44 3.02
N ASP A 145 13.79 7.11 3.54
CA ASP A 145 13.61 5.98 4.44
C ASP A 145 12.95 4.77 3.76
N ALA A 146 12.16 4.97 2.69
CA ALA A 146 11.44 3.88 2.05
C ALA A 146 12.07 3.41 0.72
N CYS A 147 12.43 4.32 -0.17
CA CYS A 147 12.93 3.96 -1.50
C CYS A 147 14.29 3.23 -1.47
N PRO A 148 15.32 3.69 -0.72
CA PRO A 148 16.60 3.00 -0.72
C PRO A 148 16.54 1.55 -0.22
N PRO A 149 15.95 1.24 0.96
CA PRO A 149 15.84 -0.14 1.41
C PRO A 149 14.95 -1.00 0.51
N ASN A 150 13.91 -0.42 -0.12
CA ASN A 150 13.08 -1.13 -1.06
C ASN A 150 13.84 -1.48 -2.36
N CYS A 151 14.70 -0.60 -2.86
CA CYS A 151 15.58 -0.89 -3.99
C CYS A 151 16.58 -2.02 -3.66
N VAL A 152 17.11 -2.06 -2.43
CA VAL A 152 17.97 -3.17 -1.96
C VAL A 152 17.17 -4.48 -1.92
N ARG A 153 15.98 -4.47 -1.32
CA ARG A 153 15.10 -5.66 -1.24
C ARG A 153 14.74 -6.22 -2.62
N LEU A 154 14.55 -5.35 -3.60
CA LEU A 154 14.21 -5.72 -4.98
C LEU A 154 15.43 -6.06 -5.83
N GLY A 155 16.66 -5.93 -5.31
CA GLY A 155 17.89 -6.20 -6.05
C GLY A 155 18.14 -5.24 -7.22
N LEU A 156 17.62 -4.00 -7.15
CA LEU A 156 17.70 -3.05 -8.25
C LEU A 156 19.03 -2.30 -8.26
N PRO A 157 19.68 -2.12 -9.43
CA PRO A 157 20.97 -1.44 -9.56
C PRO A 157 20.82 0.10 -9.57
N THR A 158 20.05 0.64 -8.63
CA THR A 158 19.87 2.08 -8.49
C THR A 158 21.01 2.70 -7.66
N PRO A 159 21.32 4.01 -7.81
CA PRO A 159 22.30 4.66 -6.96
C PRO A 159 22.01 4.50 -5.45
N CYS A 160 20.76 4.68 -5.05
CA CYS A 160 20.35 4.61 -3.64
C CYS A 160 20.47 3.20 -3.05
N SER A 161 20.38 2.12 -3.84
CA SER A 161 20.62 0.76 -3.33
C SER A 161 22.08 0.52 -2.94
N LYS A 162 23.01 1.32 -3.49
CA LYS A 162 24.44 1.24 -3.21
C LYS A 162 24.87 2.22 -2.11
N THR A 163 24.30 3.42 -2.12
CA THR A 163 24.72 4.51 -1.21
C THR A 163 23.88 4.60 0.06
N GLY A 164 22.68 4.00 0.07
CA GLY A 164 21.69 4.17 1.14
C GLY A 164 20.96 5.52 1.11
N VAL A 165 21.31 6.41 0.19
CA VAL A 165 20.78 7.78 0.13
C VAL A 165 20.18 8.06 -1.24
N CYS A 166 18.99 8.69 -1.26
CA CYS A 166 18.35 9.11 -2.49
C CYS A 166 19.10 10.29 -3.15
N GLY A 167 19.57 10.08 -4.37
CA GLY A 167 20.28 11.09 -5.19
C GLY A 167 19.40 11.67 -6.29
N ASP A 168 18.08 11.58 -6.20
CA ASP A 168 17.12 12.07 -7.23
C ASP A 168 17.44 11.57 -8.64
N CYS A 169 17.69 10.28 -8.76
CA CYS A 169 18.17 9.68 -9.99
C CYS A 169 17.06 9.46 -11.02
N MET A 170 17.43 9.50 -12.30
CA MET A 170 16.61 9.12 -13.44
C MET A 170 17.07 7.74 -13.99
N SER A 171 17.34 6.80 -13.08
CA SER A 171 17.79 5.46 -13.45
C SER A 171 16.69 4.70 -14.19
N ALA A 172 17.05 3.92 -15.22
CA ALA A 172 16.13 3.03 -15.92
C ALA A 172 15.52 1.95 -15.00
N SER A 173 16.13 1.69 -13.84
CA SER A 173 15.62 0.76 -12.82
C SER A 173 14.95 1.50 -11.65
N SER A 174 14.55 2.77 -11.85
CA SER A 174 13.86 3.57 -10.84
C SER A 174 12.56 2.91 -10.40
N ILE A 175 12.21 3.11 -9.14
CA ILE A 175 10.88 2.82 -8.58
C ILE A 175 10.16 4.10 -8.14
N CYS A 176 10.69 5.26 -8.56
CA CYS A 176 10.25 6.58 -8.12
C CYS A 176 9.71 7.42 -9.28
N ASP A 177 8.92 6.80 -10.16
CA ASP A 177 8.49 7.42 -11.42
C ASP A 177 7.16 8.18 -11.28
N LEU A 178 6.32 7.77 -10.32
CA LEU A 178 5.00 8.35 -10.08
C LEU A 178 4.88 8.83 -8.64
N PHE A 179 4.52 10.10 -8.48
CA PHE A 179 4.30 10.75 -7.18
C PHE A 179 2.81 11.03 -7.03
N VAL A 180 2.15 10.36 -6.09
CA VAL A 180 0.70 10.42 -5.94
C VAL A 180 0.32 10.81 -4.52
N THR A 181 -0.38 11.94 -4.39
CA THR A 181 -1.04 12.35 -3.16
C THR A 181 -2.54 12.11 -3.28
N THR A 182 -3.10 11.25 -2.45
CA THR A 182 -4.54 11.04 -2.37
C THR A 182 -5.10 11.93 -1.28
N ARG A 183 -5.72 13.04 -1.70
CA ARG A 183 -6.27 14.05 -0.81
C ARG A 183 -7.57 13.62 -0.15
N MET A 184 -8.44 12.92 -0.89
CA MET A 184 -9.79 12.55 -0.46
C MET A 184 -10.31 11.40 -1.34
N SER A 185 -11.18 10.54 -0.82
CA SER A 185 -11.94 9.60 -1.62
C SER A 185 -13.24 10.26 -2.11
N ARG A 186 -13.54 10.11 -3.40
CA ARG A 186 -14.84 10.53 -3.94
C ARG A 186 -15.98 9.62 -3.45
N TYR A 187 -15.66 8.35 -3.25
CA TYR A 187 -16.62 7.34 -2.85
C TYR A 187 -16.38 7.00 -1.37
N PRO A 188 -17.36 7.29 -0.48
CA PRO A 188 -17.33 6.76 0.88
C PRO A 188 -17.22 5.24 0.84
N ASP A 189 -16.73 4.64 1.89
CA ASP A 189 -16.58 3.19 2.06
C ASP A 189 -15.64 2.48 1.07
N ARG A 190 -14.96 3.22 0.17
CA ARG A 190 -14.04 2.61 -0.77
C ARG A 190 -12.65 2.37 -0.17
N ILE A 191 -12.12 3.31 0.59
CA ILE A 191 -10.74 3.25 1.11
C ILE A 191 -10.79 3.06 2.63
N HIS A 192 -10.25 1.92 3.08
CA HIS A 192 -10.14 1.54 4.48
C HIS A 192 -8.68 1.62 4.89
N ILE A 193 -8.35 2.37 5.95
CA ILE A 193 -6.99 2.59 6.43
C ILE A 193 -6.89 2.07 7.85
N ILE A 194 -6.03 1.07 8.05
CA ILE A 194 -5.74 0.47 9.35
C ILE A 194 -4.34 0.93 9.76
N MET A 195 -4.29 1.86 10.70
CA MET A 195 -3.04 2.34 11.32
C MET A 195 -2.65 1.42 12.47
N VAL A 196 -1.41 1.00 12.51
CA VAL A 196 -0.88 0.07 13.51
C VAL A 196 0.13 0.77 14.41
N GLY A 197 0.01 0.57 15.73
CA GLY A 197 0.89 1.16 16.73
C GLY A 197 2.35 0.69 16.64
N GLU A 198 2.61 -0.37 15.89
CA GLU A 198 3.93 -0.93 15.64
C GLU A 198 4.58 -0.32 14.40
N GLU A 199 5.92 -0.42 14.32
CA GLU A 199 6.67 -0.12 13.09
C GLU A 199 6.49 -1.26 12.10
N LEU A 200 5.99 -0.97 10.89
CA LEU A 200 5.73 -1.94 9.85
C LEU A 200 6.26 -1.46 8.49
N GLY A 201 7.06 -2.30 7.84
CA GLY A 201 7.68 -2.00 6.56
C GLY A 201 8.54 -0.74 6.58
N TYR A 202 8.76 -0.14 5.40
CA TYR A 202 9.61 1.03 5.22
C TYR A 202 8.81 2.33 5.19
#